data_b841de791b69d3ab6367f68056aec495
#
_entry.id   b841de791b69d3ab6367f68056aec495
#
_cell.length_a   1.000
_cell.length_b   1.000
_cell.length_c   1.000
_cell.angle_alpha   90.00
_cell.angle_beta   90.00
_cell.angle_gamma   90.00
#
_symmetry.space_group_name_H-M   'P 1'
#
loop_
_entity.id
_entity.type
_entity.pdbx_description
1 polymer ?
#
loop_
_entity_poly.entity_id
_entity_poly.type
_entity_poly.pdbx_seq_one_letter_code
_entity_poly.pdbx_strand_id
1 'polypeptide(L)'
;MTQTPPEIFDHKRWVRQRNKAAAGFSDFAFLKELATDRLIERLQIVRRQFVDILDYGCHSGQMAAALSEMPAPPTGFHLIQADHAAEFARLAQKNLSADQARNAQTITCQKEFLPVAAASCDLILSALYLHWMNDLPGL
;
A
#
# COMPACT_ATOMS: atom_id res chain seq x y z
N MET A 1 -22.85 -11.03 20.72
CA MET A 1 -22.60 -9.57 20.70
C MET A 1 -21.22 -9.36 20.16
N THR A 2 -21.10 -8.87 18.95
CA THR A 2 -19.82 -8.43 18.40
C THR A 2 -19.47 -7.12 19.10
N GLN A 3 -18.51 -7.18 20.02
CA GLN A 3 -17.95 -5.96 20.61
C GLN A 3 -17.24 -5.19 19.51
N THR A 4 -17.66 -3.95 19.29
CA THR A 4 -16.89 -3.04 18.43
C THR A 4 -15.49 -2.90 19.04
N PRO A 5 -14.41 -3.12 18.28
CA PRO A 5 -13.05 -2.99 18.81
C PRO A 5 -12.83 -1.56 19.34
N PRO A 6 -12.04 -1.39 20.40
CA PRO A 6 -11.77 -0.07 20.95
C PRO A 6 -11.04 0.79 19.93
N GLU A 7 -11.50 2.02 19.74
CA GLU A 7 -10.79 3.01 18.91
C GLU A 7 -9.58 3.51 19.70
N ILE A 8 -8.38 3.07 19.31
CA ILE A 8 -7.10 3.44 19.91
C ILE A 8 -6.52 4.68 19.22
N PHE A 9 -6.68 4.75 17.90
CA PHE A 9 -6.16 5.82 17.06
C PHE A 9 -7.30 6.69 16.52
N ASP A 10 -7.19 8.01 16.68
CA ASP A 10 -8.04 8.97 15.98
C ASP A 10 -7.71 8.97 14.48
N HIS A 11 -8.51 8.22 13.72
CA HIS A 11 -8.32 8.03 12.29
C HIS A 11 -8.28 9.36 11.51
N LYS A 12 -9.16 10.31 11.84
CA LYS A 12 -9.20 11.62 11.16
C LYS A 12 -7.92 12.42 11.41
N ARG A 13 -7.43 12.39 12.64
CA ARG A 13 -6.19 13.06 13.03
C ARG A 13 -4.99 12.40 12.33
N TRP A 14 -4.93 11.09 12.30
CA TRP A 14 -3.89 10.32 11.63
C TRP A 14 -3.84 10.63 10.13
N VAL A 15 -4.97 10.57 9.42
CA VAL A 15 -5.06 10.92 7.98
C VAL A 15 -4.59 12.34 7.72
N ARG A 16 -5.03 13.30 8.56
CA ARG A 16 -4.62 14.70 8.43
C ARG A 16 -3.12 14.89 8.60
N GLN A 17 -2.49 14.21 9.57
CA GLN A 17 -1.05 14.28 9.78
C GLN A 17 -0.28 13.65 8.62
N ARG A 18 -0.76 12.55 8.09
CA ARG A 18 -0.17 11.91 6.91
C ARG A 18 -0.25 12.81 5.68
N ASN A 19 -1.36 13.45 5.42
CA ASN A 19 -1.48 14.41 4.32
C ASN A 19 -0.46 15.54 4.43
N LYS A 20 -0.24 16.07 5.64
CA LYS A 20 0.79 17.09 5.89
C LYS A 20 2.22 16.56 5.66
N ALA A 21 2.48 15.32 6.05
CA ALA A 21 3.79 14.70 5.94
C ALA A 21 4.17 14.36 4.48
N ALA A 22 3.21 14.21 3.60
CA ALA A 22 3.44 13.76 2.23
C ALA A 22 4.41 14.68 1.45
N ALA A 23 4.31 15.99 1.63
CA ALA A 23 5.15 16.96 0.91
C ALA A 23 6.66 16.82 1.19
N GLY A 24 7.04 16.45 2.42
CA GLY A 24 8.44 16.26 2.81
C GLY A 24 8.85 14.78 2.96
N PHE A 25 8.02 13.86 2.51
CA PHE A 25 8.23 12.44 2.77
C PHE A 25 9.49 11.89 2.12
N SER A 26 9.91 12.41 0.98
CA SER A 26 11.13 11.99 0.28
C SER A 26 12.38 12.03 1.17
N ASP A 27 12.46 12.99 2.09
CA ASP A 27 13.60 13.15 2.99
C ASP A 27 13.64 12.06 4.08
N PHE A 28 12.52 11.38 4.30
CA PHE A 28 12.34 10.35 5.34
C PHE A 28 11.90 9.00 4.79
N ALA A 29 11.88 8.82 3.47
CA ALA A 29 11.37 7.62 2.82
C ALA A 29 12.22 6.37 3.05
N PHE A 30 13.47 6.52 3.49
CA PHE A 30 14.44 5.42 3.62
C PHE A 30 13.93 4.22 4.43
N LEU A 31 13.14 4.47 5.48
CA LEU A 31 12.59 3.38 6.29
C LEU A 31 11.48 2.62 5.54
N LYS A 32 10.65 3.32 4.80
CA LYS A 32 9.63 2.72 3.93
C LYS A 32 10.28 1.92 2.80
N GLU A 33 11.32 2.45 2.19
CA GLU A 33 12.11 1.78 1.16
C GLU A 33 12.73 0.49 1.70
N LEU A 34 13.42 0.55 2.84
CA LEU A 34 13.99 -0.63 3.47
C LEU A 34 12.94 -1.70 3.80
N ALA A 35 11.80 -1.31 4.35
CA ALA A 35 10.73 -2.25 4.66
C ALA A 35 10.13 -2.88 3.39
N THR A 36 10.01 -2.09 2.32
CA THR A 36 9.57 -2.56 1.00
C THR A 36 10.55 -3.58 0.43
N ASP A 37 11.85 -3.28 0.44
CA ASP A 37 12.89 -4.19 -0.05
C ASP A 37 12.86 -5.53 0.68
N ARG A 38 12.68 -5.51 2.00
CA ARG A 38 12.55 -6.74 2.81
C ARG A 38 11.31 -7.56 2.44
N LEU A 39 10.20 -6.92 2.09
CA LEU A 39 9.02 -7.64 1.59
C LEU A 39 9.28 -8.25 0.22
N ILE A 40 9.93 -7.53 -0.67
CA ILE A 40 10.28 -8.01 -2.01
C ILE A 40 11.26 -9.20 -1.93
N GLU A 41 12.28 -9.14 -1.08
CA GLU A 41 13.19 -10.27 -0.83
C GLU A 41 12.43 -11.55 -0.45
N ARG A 42 11.41 -11.42 0.43
CA ARG A 42 10.56 -12.54 0.84
C ARG A 42 9.66 -13.02 -0.29
N LEU A 43 9.12 -12.09 -1.07
CA LEU A 43 8.26 -12.41 -2.20
C LEU A 43 9.00 -13.23 -3.28
N GLN A 44 10.28 -12.95 -3.51
CA GLN A 44 11.12 -13.69 -4.45
C GLN A 44 11.28 -15.19 -4.12
N ILE A 45 11.12 -15.56 -2.84
CA ILE A 45 11.21 -16.95 -2.39
C ILE A 45 9.91 -17.71 -2.68
N VAL A 46 8.80 -17.00 -2.82
CA VAL A 46 7.48 -17.61 -3.06
C VAL A 46 7.37 -18.04 -4.53
N ARG A 47 7.26 -19.34 -4.76
CA ARG A 47 7.12 -19.92 -6.10
C ARG A 47 5.66 -19.88 -6.58
N ARG A 48 5.12 -18.67 -6.72
CA ARG A 48 3.75 -18.45 -7.22
C ARG A 48 3.72 -17.19 -8.07
N GLN A 49 2.97 -17.22 -9.15
CA GLN A 49 2.63 -16.01 -9.90
C GLN A 49 1.45 -15.31 -9.24
N PHE A 50 1.54 -14.01 -9.08
CA PHE A 50 0.48 -13.16 -8.59
C PHE A 50 0.00 -12.25 -9.72
N VAL A 51 -1.32 -12.12 -9.85
CA VAL A 51 -1.94 -11.34 -10.92
C VAL A 51 -2.61 -10.08 -10.36
N ASP A 52 -3.36 -10.20 -9.30
CA ASP A 52 -4.10 -9.09 -8.69
C ASP A 52 -3.48 -8.75 -7.34
N ILE A 53 -2.73 -7.64 -7.31
CA ILE A 53 -1.92 -7.21 -6.17
C ILE A 53 -2.50 -5.94 -5.56
N LEU A 54 -2.68 -5.93 -4.24
CA LEU A 54 -3.01 -4.74 -3.46
C LEU A 54 -1.79 -4.30 -2.65
N ASP A 55 -1.34 -3.06 -2.83
CA ASP A 55 -0.43 -2.35 -1.93
C ASP A 55 -1.25 -1.47 -0.98
N TYR A 56 -1.47 -1.96 0.24
CA TYR A 56 -2.28 -1.28 1.23
C TYR A 56 -1.41 -0.42 2.15
N GLY A 57 -1.53 0.88 2.00
CA GLY A 57 -0.63 1.87 2.59
C GLY A 57 0.55 2.19 1.66
N CYS A 58 0.24 2.62 0.44
CA CYS A 58 1.23 2.77 -0.63
C CYS A 58 2.22 3.92 -0.42
N HIS A 59 1.94 4.89 0.46
CA HIS A 59 2.74 6.11 0.63
C HIS A 59 3.00 6.78 -0.74
N SER A 60 4.25 7.00 -1.11
CA SER A 60 4.59 7.62 -2.39
C SER A 60 4.90 6.61 -3.52
N GLY A 61 4.50 5.34 -3.37
CA GLY A 61 4.56 4.34 -4.43
C GLY A 61 5.83 3.47 -4.44
N GLN A 62 6.50 3.30 -3.30
CA GLN A 62 7.73 2.49 -3.20
C GLN A 62 7.53 1.05 -3.66
N MET A 63 6.37 0.45 -3.34
CA MET A 63 6.09 -0.94 -3.70
C MET A 63 5.97 -1.11 -5.22
N ALA A 64 5.34 -0.18 -5.92
CA ALA A 64 5.23 -0.23 -7.38
C ALA A 64 6.61 -0.19 -8.06
N ALA A 65 7.49 0.68 -7.58
CA ALA A 65 8.87 0.74 -8.06
C ALA A 65 9.61 -0.58 -7.80
N ALA A 66 9.57 -1.07 -6.57
CA ALA A 66 10.28 -2.29 -6.17
C ALA A 66 9.78 -3.55 -6.90
N LEU A 67 8.48 -3.69 -7.14
CA LEU A 67 7.91 -4.79 -7.93
C LEU A 67 8.43 -4.79 -9.38
N SER A 68 8.61 -3.61 -9.96
CA SER A 68 9.11 -3.47 -11.34
C SER A 68 10.60 -3.76 -11.46
N GLU A 69 11.36 -3.58 -10.38
CA GLU A 69 12.81 -3.79 -10.32
C GLU A 69 13.20 -5.22 -9.94
N MET A 70 12.23 -6.08 -9.62
CA MET A 70 12.50 -7.47 -9.30
C MET A 70 13.23 -8.19 -10.45
N PRO A 71 14.18 -9.10 -10.17
CA PRO A 71 14.86 -9.89 -11.20
C PRO A 71 13.90 -10.70 -12.08
N ALA A 72 12.79 -11.14 -11.50
CA ALA A 72 11.69 -11.82 -12.21
C ALA A 72 10.38 -11.17 -11.76
N PRO A 73 10.03 -9.99 -12.28
CA PRO A 73 8.81 -9.32 -11.90
C PRO A 73 7.59 -10.17 -12.28
N PRO A 74 6.49 -10.10 -11.51
CA PRO A 74 5.25 -10.70 -11.94
C PRO A 74 4.89 -10.19 -13.34
N THR A 75 4.57 -11.06 -14.27
CA THR A 75 4.18 -10.68 -15.63
C THR A 75 2.68 -10.50 -15.72
N GLY A 76 2.23 -9.40 -16.31
CA GLY A 76 0.81 -9.13 -16.53
C GLY A 76 0.00 -8.93 -15.25
N PHE A 77 0.63 -8.48 -14.16
CA PHE A 77 -0.08 -8.19 -12.92
C PHE A 77 -0.82 -6.85 -12.98
N HIS A 78 -1.89 -6.78 -12.22
CA HIS A 78 -2.62 -5.55 -11.92
C HIS A 78 -2.28 -5.10 -10.50
N LEU A 79 -1.96 -3.82 -10.32
CA LEU A 79 -1.63 -3.26 -9.01
C LEU A 79 -2.67 -2.23 -8.60
N ILE A 80 -3.25 -2.40 -7.43
CA ILE A 80 -4.02 -1.37 -6.75
C ILE A 80 -3.14 -0.79 -5.64
N GLN A 81 -2.80 0.48 -5.76
CA GLN A 81 -2.15 1.25 -4.70
C GLN A 81 -3.23 1.95 -3.88
N ALA A 82 -3.24 1.77 -2.58
CA ALA A 82 -4.27 2.34 -1.71
C ALA A 82 -3.65 3.04 -0.50
N ASP A 83 -4.11 4.24 -0.20
CA ASP A 83 -3.73 4.98 1.01
C ASP A 83 -4.92 5.79 1.53
N HIS A 84 -4.99 6.01 2.85
CA HIS A 84 -6.01 6.86 3.46
C HIS A 84 -5.69 8.35 3.30
N ALA A 85 -4.42 8.69 3.11
CA ALA A 85 -3.99 10.06 2.86
C ALA A 85 -4.01 10.36 1.36
N ALA A 86 -4.92 11.21 0.92
CA ALA A 86 -5.08 11.58 -0.50
C ALA A 86 -3.80 12.15 -1.12
N GLU A 87 -3.01 12.89 -0.34
CA GLU A 87 -1.73 13.43 -0.82
C GLU A 87 -0.70 12.33 -1.10
N PHE A 88 -0.66 11.26 -0.30
CA PHE A 88 0.16 10.09 -0.59
C PHE A 88 -0.34 9.34 -1.82
N ALA A 89 -1.64 9.11 -1.93
CA ALA A 89 -2.22 8.49 -3.13
C ALA A 89 -1.88 9.29 -4.40
N ARG A 90 -1.95 10.62 -4.33
CA ARG A 90 -1.58 11.51 -5.43
C ARG A 90 -0.09 11.38 -5.80
N LEU A 91 0.79 11.32 -4.80
CA LEU A 91 2.23 11.10 -5.02
C LEU A 91 2.50 9.73 -5.64
N ALA A 92 1.86 8.67 -5.13
CA ALA A 92 2.00 7.33 -5.67
C ALA A 92 1.57 7.27 -7.15
N GLN A 93 0.44 7.90 -7.48
CA GLN A 93 -0.02 8.00 -8.87
C GLN A 93 0.97 8.76 -9.75
N LYS A 94 1.49 9.88 -9.27
CA LYS A 94 2.47 10.70 -10.00
C LYS A 94 3.78 9.97 -10.26
N ASN A 95 4.20 9.12 -9.31
CA ASN A 95 5.48 8.42 -9.37
C ASN A 95 5.44 7.14 -10.24
N LEU A 96 4.26 6.72 -10.70
CA LEU A 96 4.17 5.63 -11.67
C LEU A 96 4.84 6.01 -12.99
N SER A 97 5.67 5.11 -13.52
CA SER A 97 6.13 5.22 -14.90
C SER A 97 4.96 5.02 -15.88
N ALA A 98 5.15 5.40 -17.15
CA ALA A 98 4.14 5.21 -18.18
C ALA A 98 3.75 3.72 -18.34
N ASP A 99 4.69 2.80 -18.20
CA ASP A 99 4.45 1.36 -18.30
C ASP A 99 3.70 0.83 -17.06
N GLN A 100 4.07 1.26 -15.87
CA GLN A 100 3.37 0.90 -14.63
C GLN A 100 1.93 1.42 -14.65
N ALA A 101 1.69 2.63 -15.13
CA ALA A 101 0.37 3.26 -15.17
C ALA A 101 -0.65 2.51 -16.06
N ARG A 102 -0.19 1.64 -16.94
CA ARG A 102 -1.08 0.81 -17.77
C ARG A 102 -1.81 -0.26 -16.95
N ASN A 103 -1.18 -0.75 -15.89
CA ASN A 103 -1.67 -1.86 -15.08
C ASN A 103 -1.80 -1.52 -13.59
N ALA A 104 -1.65 -0.25 -13.24
CA ALA A 104 -1.76 0.22 -11.86
C ALA A 104 -2.88 1.26 -11.70
N GLN A 105 -3.61 1.14 -10.61
CA GLN A 105 -4.62 2.11 -10.18
C GLN A 105 -4.27 2.60 -8.79
N THR A 106 -4.54 3.86 -8.51
CA THR A 106 -4.33 4.42 -7.17
C THR A 106 -5.66 4.91 -6.60
N ILE A 107 -5.97 4.52 -5.38
CA ILE A 107 -7.21 4.87 -4.71
C ILE A 107 -6.96 5.45 -3.33
N THR A 108 -7.84 6.36 -2.92
CA THR A 108 -7.86 6.90 -1.56
C THR A 108 -8.91 6.17 -0.75
N CYS A 109 -8.49 5.54 0.36
CA CYS A 109 -9.39 4.84 1.27
C CYS A 109 -10.07 5.83 2.21
N GLN A 110 -11.34 5.58 2.56
CA GLN A 110 -12.06 6.44 3.49
C GLN A 110 -12.25 5.85 4.87
N LYS A 111 -12.20 4.53 4.99
CA LYS A 111 -12.40 3.77 6.22
C LYS A 111 -11.36 2.67 6.37
N GLU A 112 -11.25 2.12 7.58
CA GLU A 112 -10.33 1.03 7.91
C GLU A 112 -10.86 -0.33 7.39
N PHE A 113 -10.97 -0.48 6.08
CA PHE A 113 -11.21 -1.77 5.44
C PHE A 113 -10.53 -1.80 4.07
N LEU A 114 -10.27 -2.98 3.60
CA LEU A 114 -9.64 -3.16 2.29
C LEU A 114 -10.56 -2.63 1.18
N PRO A 115 -10.07 -1.74 0.31
CA PRO A 115 -10.90 -1.07 -0.70
C PRO A 115 -11.10 -1.93 -1.96
N VAL A 116 -11.20 -3.22 -1.80
CA VAL A 116 -11.32 -4.21 -2.88
C VAL A 116 -12.43 -5.21 -2.54
N ALA A 117 -13.01 -5.81 -3.57
CA ALA A 117 -14.01 -6.85 -3.38
C ALA A 117 -13.42 -8.10 -2.71
N ALA A 118 -14.25 -8.84 -2.00
CA ALA A 118 -13.83 -10.10 -1.40
C ALA A 118 -13.26 -11.06 -2.47
N ALA A 119 -12.15 -11.70 -2.15
CA ALA A 119 -11.45 -12.65 -3.01
C ALA A 119 -11.01 -12.09 -4.38
N SER A 120 -10.83 -10.76 -4.50
CA SER A 120 -10.42 -10.12 -5.76
C SER A 120 -8.91 -9.94 -5.89
N CYS A 121 -8.15 -10.14 -4.84
CA CYS A 121 -6.68 -10.06 -4.85
C CYS A 121 -6.07 -11.40 -4.45
N ASP A 122 -4.99 -11.76 -5.09
CA ASP A 122 -4.21 -12.96 -4.75
C ASP A 122 -2.92 -12.65 -3.99
N LEU A 123 -2.58 -11.36 -3.85
CA LEU A 123 -1.49 -10.87 -3.00
C LEU A 123 -1.86 -9.51 -2.38
N ILE A 124 -1.66 -9.39 -1.09
CA ILE A 124 -1.75 -8.12 -0.36
C ILE A 124 -0.39 -7.83 0.27
N LEU A 125 0.16 -6.67 -0.07
CA LEU A 125 1.40 -6.15 0.48
C LEU A 125 1.11 -4.91 1.33
N SER A 126 1.76 -4.82 2.48
CA SER A 126 1.63 -3.64 3.34
C SER A 126 2.91 -3.44 4.13
N ALA A 127 3.52 -2.28 3.99
CA ALA A 127 4.76 -1.92 4.65
C ALA A 127 4.57 -0.69 5.56
N LEU A 128 4.82 -0.85 6.87
CA LEU A 128 4.77 0.22 7.87
C LEU A 128 3.41 0.95 7.92
N TYR A 129 2.31 0.21 7.87
CA TYR A 129 0.98 0.80 7.76
C TYR A 129 -0.07 0.16 8.68
N LEU A 130 -0.17 -1.16 8.72
CA LEU A 130 -1.24 -1.88 9.39
C LEU A 130 -1.29 -1.64 10.91
N HIS A 131 -0.18 -1.30 11.55
CA HIS A 131 -0.12 -1.01 12.97
C HIS A 131 -0.89 0.25 13.41
N TRP A 132 -1.38 1.05 12.46
CA TRP A 132 -2.25 2.20 12.71
C TRP A 132 -3.74 1.86 12.61
N MET A 133 -4.10 0.63 12.24
CA MET A 133 -5.49 0.22 12.13
C MET A 133 -6.06 -0.12 13.52
N ASN A 134 -7.29 0.33 13.78
CA ASN A 134 -7.96 0.06 15.05
C ASN A 134 -8.52 -1.37 15.12
N ASP A 135 -8.96 -1.91 14.00
CA ASP A 135 -9.52 -3.27 13.89
C ASP A 135 -8.71 -4.12 12.92
N LEU A 136 -7.45 -4.38 13.26
CA LEU A 136 -6.59 -5.22 12.42
C LEU A 136 -7.13 -6.64 12.19
N PRO A 137 -7.76 -7.32 13.18
CA PRO A 137 -8.37 -8.63 12.95
C PRO A 137 -9.59 -8.59 12.01
N GLY A 138 -10.29 -7.47 11.93
CA GLY A 138 -11.47 -7.29 11.09
C GLY A 138 -11.19 -6.75 9.70
N LEU A 139 -9.92 -6.39 9.43
CA LEU A 139 -9.48 -5.88 8.14
C LEU A 139 -9.32 -7.03 7.14
#